data_bc01d295e3f97f704a0e3c547b2c8c71
#
_entry.id   bc01d295e3f97f704a0e3c547b2c8c71
#
_cell.length_a   1.000
_cell.length_b   1.000
_cell.length_c   1.000
_cell.angle_alpha   90.00
_cell.angle_beta   90.00
_cell.angle_gamma   90.00
#
_symmetry.space_group_name_H-M   'P 1'
#
loop_
_entity.id
_entity.type
_entity.pdbx_description
1 polymer ?
#
loop_
_entity_poly.entity_id
_entity_poly.type
_entity_poly.pdbx_seq_one_letter_code
_entity_poly.pdbx_strand_id
1 'polypeptide(L)'
;MKIYRIVRWVVLIALIMAVFLLVKKPEPVAKQLDAATVTANVASYQSKLQQLEHAKEQGQSQAEVHLTAGEISAAITQAGAIPAPAVEAPAPAPGTAPAEQQPKVTDYQVSFEGDIVRGQFSTEVAGKQLYVTIGGHLGAKDGYATFDPTEFKVGDLSVPVSLVNDQLQKRLQEQRDRLKLPDFVGDLRVEKGELVIREK
;
A
#
# COMPACT_ATOMS: atom_id res chain seq x y z
N MET A 1 32.51 -25.21 25.76
CA MET A 1 32.13 -23.82 26.18
C MET A 1 32.46 -22.72 25.16
N LYS A 2 33.50 -22.85 24.31
CA LYS A 2 33.84 -21.81 23.30
C LYS A 2 32.80 -21.65 22.18
N ILE A 3 32.23 -22.75 21.72
CA ILE A 3 31.24 -22.78 20.62
C ILE A 3 29.97 -22.00 21.01
N TYR A 4 29.46 -22.16 22.23
CA TYR A 4 28.25 -21.44 22.72
C TYR A 4 28.46 -19.92 22.76
N ARG A 5 29.66 -19.46 23.09
CA ARG A 5 29.98 -18.02 23.04
C ARG A 5 29.99 -17.49 21.61
N ILE A 6 30.55 -18.26 20.68
CA ILE A 6 30.58 -17.85 19.25
C ILE A 6 29.16 -17.78 18.71
N VAL A 7 28.32 -18.81 18.92
CA VAL A 7 26.95 -18.85 18.50
C VAL A 7 26.12 -17.67 19.06
N ARG A 8 26.31 -17.37 20.35
CA ARG A 8 25.66 -16.22 21.00
C ARG A 8 26.04 -14.89 20.35
N TRP A 9 27.33 -14.69 20.03
CA TRP A 9 27.80 -13.48 19.37
C TRP A 9 27.26 -13.37 17.92
N VAL A 10 27.22 -14.47 17.19
CA VAL A 10 26.66 -14.52 15.84
C VAL A 10 25.16 -14.16 15.87
N VAL A 11 24.40 -14.71 16.81
CA VAL A 11 22.99 -14.39 16.99
C VAL A 11 22.79 -12.91 17.35
N LEU A 12 23.61 -12.34 18.25
CA LEU A 12 23.54 -10.92 18.60
C LEU A 12 23.85 -10.02 17.40
N ILE A 13 24.87 -10.33 16.62
CA ILE A 13 25.23 -9.56 15.43
C ILE A 13 24.12 -9.66 14.40
N ALA A 14 23.56 -10.85 14.17
CA ALA A 14 22.44 -11.06 13.25
C ALA A 14 21.18 -10.26 13.69
N LEU A 15 20.90 -10.21 14.98
CA LEU A 15 19.80 -9.46 15.55
C LEU A 15 20.00 -7.94 15.41
N ILE A 16 21.21 -7.43 15.68
CA ILE A 16 21.56 -6.03 15.49
C ILE A 16 21.46 -5.66 14.00
N MET A 17 21.93 -6.52 13.10
CA MET A 17 21.83 -6.31 11.66
C MET A 17 20.39 -6.29 11.19
N ALA A 18 19.54 -7.20 11.68
CA ALA A 18 18.11 -7.21 11.38
C ALA A 18 17.42 -5.92 11.85
N VAL A 19 17.70 -5.45 13.07
CA VAL A 19 17.17 -4.18 13.58
C VAL A 19 17.66 -2.99 12.74
N PHE A 20 18.91 -3.01 12.31
CA PHE A 20 19.46 -1.96 11.43
C PHE A 20 18.75 -1.91 10.08
N LEU A 21 18.47 -3.07 9.47
CA LEU A 21 17.74 -3.17 8.20
C LEU A 21 16.27 -2.71 8.33
N LEU A 22 15.64 -2.96 9.48
CA LEU A 22 14.27 -2.52 9.74
C LEU A 22 14.13 -0.99 9.86
N VAL A 23 15.16 -0.32 10.37
CA VAL A 23 15.15 1.15 10.62
C VAL A 23 15.70 1.93 9.44
N LYS A 24 16.46 1.26 8.56
CA LYS A 24 17.02 1.92 7.37
C LYS A 24 15.89 2.37 6.44
N LYS A 25 15.96 3.63 6.00
CA LYS A 25 15.03 4.17 5.01
C LYS A 25 15.27 3.46 3.67
N PRO A 26 14.28 2.72 3.14
CA PRO A 26 14.41 2.08 1.83
C PRO A 26 14.44 3.13 0.72
N GLU A 27 14.82 2.72 -0.47
CA GLU A 27 14.69 3.58 -1.64
C GLU A 27 13.20 3.92 -1.88
N PRO A 28 12.88 5.20 -2.15
CA PRO A 28 11.51 5.60 -2.41
C PRO A 28 11.00 4.92 -3.69
N VAL A 29 9.80 4.34 -3.63
CA VAL A 29 9.17 3.68 -4.80
C VAL A 29 8.69 4.66 -5.84
N ALA A 30 8.52 5.94 -5.48
CA ALA A 30 8.17 7.02 -6.40
C ALA A 30 8.90 8.31 -6.02
N LYS A 31 9.04 9.24 -6.98
CA LYS A 31 9.55 10.60 -6.69
C LYS A 31 8.49 11.38 -5.90
N GLN A 32 8.94 12.12 -4.89
CA GLN A 32 8.06 13.08 -4.21
C GLN A 32 7.57 14.12 -5.22
N LEU A 33 6.25 14.30 -5.26
CA LEU A 33 5.60 15.29 -6.10
C LEU A 33 5.67 16.65 -5.44
N ASP A 34 5.96 17.70 -6.20
CA ASP A 34 5.80 19.08 -5.71
C ASP A 34 4.31 19.47 -5.62
N ALA A 35 4.01 20.52 -4.86
CA ALA A 35 2.62 20.92 -4.60
C ALA A 35 1.85 21.31 -5.88
N ALA A 36 2.52 21.88 -6.88
CA ALA A 36 1.88 22.24 -8.14
C ALA A 36 1.52 20.98 -8.95
N THR A 37 2.44 20.02 -9.00
CA THR A 37 2.21 18.71 -9.63
C THR A 37 1.09 17.93 -8.93
N VAL A 38 1.02 17.96 -7.59
CA VAL A 38 -0.08 17.33 -6.84
C VAL A 38 -1.43 17.93 -7.25
N THR A 39 -1.54 19.25 -7.31
CA THR A 39 -2.79 19.94 -7.70
C THR A 39 -3.21 19.58 -9.12
N ALA A 40 -2.27 19.58 -10.07
CA ALA A 40 -2.53 19.20 -11.45
C ALA A 40 -2.98 17.73 -11.58
N ASN A 41 -2.32 16.82 -10.86
CA ASN A 41 -2.66 15.41 -10.84
C ASN A 41 -4.03 15.13 -10.24
N VAL A 42 -4.41 15.85 -9.17
CA VAL A 42 -5.76 15.77 -8.59
C VAL A 42 -6.81 16.20 -9.59
N ALA A 43 -6.60 17.33 -10.27
CA ALA A 43 -7.54 17.82 -11.29
C ALA A 43 -7.69 16.83 -12.46
N SER A 44 -6.56 16.25 -12.91
CA SER A 44 -6.55 15.22 -13.96
C SER A 44 -7.31 13.96 -13.50
N TYR A 45 -7.06 13.47 -12.30
CA TYR A 45 -7.78 12.33 -11.72
C TYR A 45 -9.30 12.57 -11.69
N GLN A 46 -9.73 13.73 -11.17
CA GLN A 46 -11.15 14.07 -11.10
C GLN A 46 -11.78 14.16 -12.48
N SER A 47 -11.10 14.79 -13.45
CA SER A 47 -11.59 14.89 -14.83
C SER A 47 -11.75 13.52 -15.48
N LYS A 48 -10.81 12.63 -15.29
CA LYS A 48 -10.87 11.26 -15.83
C LYS A 48 -12.00 10.43 -15.22
N LEU A 49 -12.26 10.58 -13.91
CA LEU A 49 -13.41 9.92 -13.29
C LEU A 49 -14.73 10.47 -13.80
N GLN A 50 -14.86 11.78 -13.97
CA GLN A 50 -16.06 12.39 -14.57
C GLN A 50 -16.29 11.92 -16.00
N GLN A 51 -15.22 11.76 -16.79
CA GLN A 51 -15.34 11.19 -18.14
C GLN A 51 -15.94 9.78 -18.11
N LEU A 52 -15.52 8.95 -17.15
CA LEU A 52 -16.06 7.59 -17.00
C LEU A 52 -17.54 7.61 -16.58
N GLU A 53 -17.93 8.50 -15.66
CA GLU A 53 -19.32 8.68 -15.25
C GLU A 53 -20.21 9.16 -16.42
N HIS A 54 -19.74 10.14 -17.19
CA HIS A 54 -20.47 10.64 -18.35
C HIS A 54 -20.57 9.63 -19.50
N ALA A 55 -19.54 8.80 -19.70
CA ALA A 55 -19.60 7.73 -20.69
C ALA A 55 -20.75 6.75 -20.37
N LYS A 56 -20.92 6.41 -19.09
CA LYS A 56 -22.05 5.60 -18.61
C LYS A 56 -23.40 6.25 -18.92
N GLU A 57 -23.55 7.54 -18.62
CA GLU A 57 -24.81 8.27 -18.89
C GLU A 57 -25.16 8.29 -20.37
N GLN A 58 -24.14 8.26 -21.24
CA GLN A 58 -24.33 8.24 -22.70
C GLN A 58 -24.46 6.83 -23.28
N GLY A 59 -24.44 5.79 -22.45
CA GLY A 59 -24.55 4.40 -22.88
C GLY A 59 -23.39 3.92 -23.74
N GLN A 60 -22.21 4.55 -23.61
CA GLN A 60 -20.97 4.12 -24.26
C GLN A 60 -20.39 2.94 -23.48
N SER A 61 -20.83 1.73 -23.79
CA SER A 61 -20.25 0.53 -23.23
C SER A 61 -18.76 0.44 -23.59
N GLN A 62 -17.90 0.20 -22.60
CA GLN A 62 -16.44 0.01 -22.70
C GLN A 62 -15.58 1.30 -22.64
N ALA A 63 -16.04 2.35 -21.97
CA ALA A 63 -15.14 3.45 -21.64
C ALA A 63 -13.99 2.94 -20.76
N GLU A 64 -12.78 3.36 -21.09
CA GLU A 64 -11.56 2.97 -20.37
C GLU A 64 -10.78 4.23 -19.96
N VAL A 65 -10.34 4.28 -18.70
CA VAL A 65 -9.58 5.40 -18.17
C VAL A 65 -8.26 4.88 -17.62
N HIS A 66 -7.19 5.56 -17.99
CA HIS A 66 -5.83 5.27 -17.56
C HIS A 66 -5.40 6.29 -16.51
N LEU A 67 -5.02 5.82 -15.33
CA LEU A 67 -4.56 6.65 -14.22
C LEU A 67 -3.09 6.35 -13.92
N THR A 68 -2.30 7.41 -13.86
CA THR A 68 -0.88 7.32 -13.50
C THR A 68 -0.69 7.17 -12.00
N ALA A 69 0.47 6.64 -11.58
CA ALA A 69 0.86 6.57 -10.18
C ALA A 69 0.85 7.95 -9.49
N GLY A 70 1.22 9.01 -10.23
CA GLY A 70 1.17 10.37 -9.72
C GLY A 70 -0.24 10.87 -9.42
N GLU A 71 -1.21 10.57 -10.29
CA GLU A 71 -2.62 10.91 -10.09
C GLU A 71 -3.21 10.18 -8.88
N ILE A 72 -2.91 8.89 -8.74
CA ILE A 72 -3.35 8.10 -7.59
C ILE A 72 -2.70 8.58 -6.30
N SER A 73 -1.40 8.83 -6.29
CA SER A 73 -0.70 9.37 -5.12
C SER A 73 -1.26 10.72 -4.67
N ALA A 74 -1.55 11.61 -5.64
CA ALA A 74 -2.14 12.91 -5.38
C ALA A 74 -3.58 12.79 -4.82
N ALA A 75 -4.40 11.89 -5.37
CA ALA A 75 -5.75 11.63 -4.89
C ALA A 75 -5.75 11.08 -3.45
N ILE A 76 -4.85 10.15 -3.12
CA ILE A 76 -4.70 9.60 -1.77
C ILE A 76 -4.26 10.70 -0.78
N THR A 77 -3.33 11.55 -1.19
CA THR A 77 -2.86 12.67 -0.35
C THR A 77 -3.99 13.64 -0.05
N GLN A 78 -4.83 13.95 -1.04
CA GLN A 78 -5.98 14.84 -0.87
C GLN A 78 -7.10 14.22 -0.02
N ALA A 79 -7.36 12.93 -0.17
CA ALA A 79 -8.40 12.22 0.57
C ALA A 79 -8.11 12.12 2.08
N GLY A 80 -6.93 12.56 2.53
CA GLY A 80 -6.50 12.46 3.92
C GLY A 80 -6.35 11.01 4.35
N ALA A 81 -5.20 10.44 4.04
CA ALA A 81 -4.67 9.16 4.50
C ALA A 81 -5.72 8.06 4.75
N ILE A 82 -5.76 7.08 3.87
CA ILE A 82 -6.35 5.78 4.21
C ILE A 82 -5.69 5.34 5.52
N PRO A 83 -6.49 5.00 6.57
CA PRO A 83 -5.89 4.43 7.78
C PRO A 83 -5.03 3.25 7.34
N ALA A 84 -3.74 3.29 7.65
CA ALA A 84 -2.85 2.19 7.34
C ALA A 84 -3.50 0.89 7.83
N PRO A 85 -3.43 -0.22 7.08
CA PRO A 85 -3.70 -1.51 7.65
C PRO A 85 -2.79 -1.63 8.87
N ALA A 86 -3.39 -1.71 10.06
CA ALA A 86 -2.62 -1.92 11.28
C ALA A 86 -1.87 -3.23 11.11
N VAL A 87 -0.59 -3.14 10.77
CA VAL A 87 0.32 -4.27 10.90
C VAL A 87 0.47 -4.43 12.40
N GLU A 88 -0.26 -5.38 12.98
CA GLU A 88 0.02 -5.80 14.35
C GLU A 88 1.48 -6.25 14.38
N ALA A 89 2.32 -5.40 14.96
CA ALA A 89 3.62 -5.86 15.43
C ALA A 89 3.37 -7.11 16.31
N PRO A 90 4.25 -8.13 16.26
CA PRO A 90 4.10 -9.31 17.09
C PRO A 90 3.82 -8.88 18.52
N ALA A 91 2.72 -9.38 19.09
CA ALA A 91 2.14 -8.95 20.35
C ALA A 91 3.21 -8.77 21.43
N PRO A 92 3.29 -7.60 22.11
CA PRO A 92 4.04 -7.48 23.32
C PRO A 92 3.42 -8.40 24.38
N ALA A 93 4.28 -9.03 25.15
CA ALA A 93 3.89 -9.93 26.24
C ALA A 93 2.81 -9.34 27.16
N PRO A 94 1.93 -10.17 27.78
CA PRO A 94 0.74 -9.71 28.47
C PRO A 94 1.09 -8.85 29.68
N GLY A 95 0.64 -7.59 29.69
CA GLY A 95 0.77 -6.80 30.90
C GLY A 95 0.54 -5.30 30.85
N THR A 96 0.42 -4.65 29.71
CA THR A 96 0.07 -3.21 29.69
C THR A 96 -0.62 -2.88 28.37
N ALA A 97 -1.91 -2.65 28.45
CA ALA A 97 -2.68 -2.01 27.40
C ALA A 97 -2.52 -0.49 27.49
N PRO A 98 -1.77 0.16 26.58
CA PRO A 98 -2.02 1.57 26.28
C PRO A 98 -3.04 1.62 25.14
N ALA A 99 -3.98 2.57 25.28
CA ALA A 99 -5.01 2.86 24.31
C ALA A 99 -4.50 2.80 22.86
N GLU A 100 -5.31 2.19 22.01
CA GLU A 100 -5.13 2.03 20.57
C GLU A 100 -4.70 3.34 19.87
N GLN A 101 -3.40 3.60 19.87
CA GLN A 101 -2.84 4.60 18.98
C GLN A 101 -2.72 3.93 17.62
N GLN A 102 -3.71 4.17 16.77
CA GLN A 102 -3.61 3.79 15.36
C GLN A 102 -2.30 4.37 14.81
N PRO A 103 -1.43 3.55 14.22
CA PRO A 103 -0.16 4.03 13.71
C PRO A 103 -0.41 5.15 12.69
N LYS A 104 0.12 6.34 12.97
CA LYS A 104 -0.04 7.50 12.11
C LYS A 104 0.81 7.28 10.86
N VAL A 105 0.16 7.15 9.72
CA VAL A 105 0.84 7.15 8.42
C VAL A 105 1.26 8.57 8.10
N THR A 106 2.54 8.77 7.85
CA THR A 106 3.12 10.10 7.65
C THR A 106 3.60 10.37 6.23
N ASP A 107 3.88 9.34 5.47
CA ASP A 107 4.32 9.44 4.08
C ASP A 107 3.69 8.30 3.27
N TYR A 108 3.25 8.61 2.06
CA TYR A 108 2.60 7.64 1.21
C TYR A 108 3.05 7.82 -0.24
N GLN A 109 3.52 6.76 -0.86
CA GLN A 109 3.96 6.75 -2.24
C GLN A 109 3.39 5.54 -2.97
N VAL A 110 2.96 5.74 -4.20
CA VAL A 110 2.50 4.67 -5.09
C VAL A 110 3.33 4.68 -6.36
N SER A 111 3.68 3.50 -6.82
CA SER A 111 4.26 3.29 -8.15
C SER A 111 3.59 2.12 -8.85
N PHE A 112 3.64 2.13 -10.17
CA PHE A 112 3.19 1.04 -11.00
C PHE A 112 4.36 0.52 -11.83
N GLU A 113 4.60 -0.78 -11.80
CA GLU A 113 5.65 -1.44 -12.57
C GLU A 113 5.06 -2.64 -13.30
N GLY A 114 4.92 -2.52 -14.62
CA GLY A 114 4.27 -3.56 -15.43
C GLY A 114 2.80 -3.72 -15.05
N ASP A 115 2.47 -4.79 -14.37
CA ASP A 115 1.14 -5.14 -13.87
C ASP A 115 1.05 -5.12 -12.32
N ILE A 116 2.14 -4.70 -11.67
CA ILE A 116 2.25 -4.64 -10.21
C ILE A 116 2.07 -3.21 -9.72
N VAL A 117 1.21 -3.03 -8.73
CA VAL A 117 1.17 -1.81 -7.92
C VAL A 117 2.08 -1.98 -6.71
N ARG A 118 2.88 -0.98 -6.40
CA ARG A 118 3.65 -0.88 -5.15
C ARG A 118 3.22 0.35 -4.37
N GLY A 119 2.83 0.12 -3.12
CA GLY A 119 2.60 1.17 -2.14
C GLY A 119 3.72 1.16 -1.10
N GLN A 120 4.28 2.32 -0.81
CA GLN A 120 5.21 2.52 0.29
C GLN A 120 4.62 3.55 1.24
N PHE A 121 4.62 3.24 2.52
CA PHE A 121 4.19 4.18 3.55
C PHE A 121 5.12 4.14 4.76
N SER A 122 5.20 5.25 5.47
CA SER A 122 5.91 5.31 6.73
C SER A 122 4.95 5.42 7.90
N THR A 123 5.28 4.73 8.97
CA THR A 123 4.54 4.76 10.23
C THR A 123 5.49 4.90 11.39
N GLU A 124 5.02 5.46 12.51
CA GLU A 124 5.83 5.59 13.72
C GLU A 124 5.46 4.49 14.71
N VAL A 125 6.44 3.70 15.11
CA VAL A 125 6.30 2.66 16.13
C VAL A 125 7.37 2.88 17.19
N ALA A 126 6.96 3.07 18.44
CA ALA A 126 7.87 3.32 19.58
C ALA A 126 8.88 4.46 19.34
N GLY A 127 8.43 5.57 18.70
CA GLY A 127 9.27 6.73 18.41
C GLY A 127 10.25 6.54 17.25
N LYS A 128 10.13 5.47 16.48
CA LYS A 128 10.95 5.19 15.30
C LYS A 128 10.09 5.11 14.05
N GLN A 129 10.54 5.74 12.97
CA GLN A 129 9.89 5.59 11.67
C GLN A 129 10.21 4.22 11.09
N LEU A 130 9.16 3.49 10.74
CA LEU A 130 9.22 2.25 9.99
C LEU A 130 8.65 2.49 8.60
N TYR A 131 9.31 1.97 7.60
CA TYR A 131 8.86 2.01 6.21
C TYR A 131 8.30 0.65 5.84
N VAL A 132 7.10 0.63 5.31
CA VAL A 132 6.46 -0.60 4.83
C VAL A 132 6.22 -0.44 3.35
N THR A 133 6.66 -1.43 2.57
CA THR A 133 6.39 -1.53 1.14
C THR A 133 5.58 -2.79 0.90
N ILE A 134 4.47 -2.64 0.18
CA ILE A 134 3.63 -3.74 -0.26
C ILE A 134 3.47 -3.65 -1.77
N GLY A 135 3.67 -4.77 -2.45
CA GLY A 135 3.49 -4.89 -3.89
C GLY A 135 2.56 -6.06 -4.21
N GLY A 136 1.80 -5.94 -5.31
CA GLY A 136 0.89 -6.98 -5.74
C GLY A 136 0.05 -6.59 -6.95
N HIS A 137 -0.81 -7.51 -7.35
CA HIS A 137 -1.75 -7.28 -8.45
C HIS A 137 -3.07 -6.72 -7.93
N LEU A 138 -3.56 -5.67 -8.57
CA LEU A 138 -4.91 -5.16 -8.38
C LEU A 138 -5.86 -5.82 -9.36
N GLY A 139 -7.10 -6.05 -8.90
CA GLY A 139 -8.17 -6.56 -9.72
C GLY A 139 -9.54 -6.12 -9.23
N ALA A 140 -10.57 -6.50 -9.97
CA ALA A 140 -11.97 -6.34 -9.60
C ALA A 140 -12.67 -7.70 -9.58
N LYS A 141 -13.43 -7.98 -8.52
CA LYS A 141 -14.24 -9.19 -8.42
C LYS A 141 -15.53 -8.90 -7.66
N ASP A 142 -16.65 -9.27 -8.24
CA ASP A 142 -17.98 -9.12 -7.62
C ASP A 142 -18.32 -7.69 -7.17
N GLY A 143 -17.79 -6.67 -7.88
CA GLY A 143 -17.98 -5.25 -7.56
C GLY A 143 -17.09 -4.74 -6.42
N TYR A 144 -16.04 -5.46 -6.07
CA TYR A 144 -15.06 -5.07 -5.08
C TYR A 144 -13.66 -5.07 -5.68
N ALA A 145 -12.84 -4.12 -5.24
CA ALA A 145 -11.41 -4.16 -5.53
C ALA A 145 -10.77 -5.33 -4.80
N THR A 146 -9.90 -6.05 -5.49
CA THR A 146 -9.12 -7.17 -4.95
C THR A 146 -7.64 -6.84 -5.02
N PHE A 147 -6.88 -7.39 -4.09
CA PHE A 147 -5.44 -7.24 -4.06
C PHE A 147 -4.78 -8.59 -3.76
N ASP A 148 -3.89 -9.01 -4.65
CA ASP A 148 -3.09 -10.22 -4.50
C ASP A 148 -1.63 -9.83 -4.25
N PRO A 149 -1.15 -9.94 -2.99
CA PRO A 149 0.18 -9.48 -2.63
C PRO A 149 1.25 -10.41 -3.16
N THR A 150 2.28 -9.84 -3.80
CA THR A 150 3.46 -10.55 -4.29
C THR A 150 4.73 -10.15 -3.55
N GLU A 151 4.73 -8.97 -2.93
CA GLU A 151 5.88 -8.41 -2.23
C GLU A 151 5.45 -7.74 -0.93
N PHE A 152 6.21 -8.00 0.14
CA PHE A 152 6.07 -7.29 1.41
C PHE A 152 7.44 -7.04 2.03
N LYS A 153 7.73 -5.76 2.35
CA LYS A 153 8.98 -5.34 2.97
C LYS A 153 8.74 -4.43 4.16
N VAL A 154 9.60 -4.55 5.17
CA VAL A 154 9.67 -3.61 6.29
C VAL A 154 11.09 -3.05 6.34
N GLY A 155 11.26 -1.77 6.07
CA GLY A 155 12.56 -1.19 5.73
C GLY A 155 13.14 -1.88 4.50
N ASP A 156 14.39 -2.35 4.60
CA ASP A 156 15.06 -3.14 3.56
C ASP A 156 14.86 -4.66 3.74
N LEU A 157 14.11 -5.08 4.76
CA LEU A 157 13.88 -6.50 5.03
C LEU A 157 12.68 -7.02 4.24
N SER A 158 12.91 -7.96 3.33
CA SER A 158 11.84 -8.70 2.65
C SER A 158 11.25 -9.75 3.58
N VAL A 159 9.93 -9.69 3.77
CA VAL A 159 9.17 -10.65 4.56
C VAL A 159 8.40 -11.56 3.59
N PRO A 160 8.47 -12.88 3.76
CA PRO A 160 7.68 -13.80 2.93
C PRO A 160 6.19 -13.46 3.00
N VAL A 161 5.58 -13.26 1.83
CA VAL A 161 4.16 -12.89 1.73
C VAL A 161 3.26 -13.90 2.45
N SER A 162 3.63 -15.18 2.45
CA SER A 162 2.89 -16.24 3.15
C SER A 162 2.70 -15.99 4.66
N LEU A 163 3.60 -15.22 5.29
CA LEU A 163 3.49 -14.90 6.72
C LEU A 163 2.49 -13.78 7.01
N VAL A 164 2.21 -12.93 6.03
CA VAL A 164 1.35 -11.73 6.19
C VAL A 164 0.04 -11.85 5.42
N ASN A 165 -0.04 -12.78 4.46
CA ASN A 165 -1.19 -12.90 3.56
C ASN A 165 -2.51 -13.11 4.31
N ASP A 166 -2.55 -14.02 5.28
CA ASP A 166 -3.77 -14.33 6.03
C ASP A 166 -4.29 -13.11 6.80
N GLN A 167 -3.38 -12.36 7.43
CA GLN A 167 -3.72 -11.12 8.14
C GLN A 167 -4.19 -10.03 7.17
N LEU A 168 -3.51 -9.91 6.03
CA LEU A 168 -3.90 -8.96 5.00
C LEU A 168 -5.27 -9.29 4.42
N GLN A 169 -5.53 -10.54 4.06
CA GLN A 169 -6.83 -10.98 3.54
C GLN A 169 -7.95 -10.76 4.56
N LYS A 170 -7.68 -11.06 5.84
CA LYS A 170 -8.63 -10.78 6.93
C LYS A 170 -8.95 -9.29 7.01
N ARG A 171 -7.95 -8.41 6.96
CA ARG A 171 -8.16 -6.96 6.99
C ARG A 171 -8.90 -6.45 5.75
N LEU A 172 -8.60 -6.98 4.57
CA LEU A 172 -9.35 -6.65 3.35
C LEU A 172 -10.82 -7.04 3.46
N GLN A 173 -11.12 -8.20 4.07
CA GLN A 173 -12.48 -8.64 4.34
C GLN A 173 -13.19 -7.76 5.37
N GLU A 174 -12.52 -7.40 6.48
CA GLU A 174 -13.07 -6.50 7.52
C GLU A 174 -13.38 -5.09 6.96
N GLN A 175 -12.61 -4.66 5.95
CA GLN A 175 -12.78 -3.35 5.29
C GLN A 175 -13.47 -3.46 3.93
N ARG A 176 -14.17 -4.54 3.66
CA ARG A 176 -14.79 -4.83 2.37
C ARG A 176 -15.66 -3.68 1.86
N ASP A 177 -16.42 -3.02 2.75
CA ASP A 177 -17.28 -1.90 2.37
C ASP A 177 -16.50 -0.72 1.77
N ARG A 178 -15.24 -0.54 2.17
CA ARG A 178 -14.34 0.49 1.62
C ARG A 178 -13.73 0.09 0.28
N LEU A 179 -13.73 -1.19 -0.02
CA LEU A 179 -13.23 -1.75 -1.28
C LEU A 179 -14.32 -1.88 -2.34
N LYS A 180 -15.56 -1.49 -2.00
CA LYS A 180 -16.65 -1.49 -2.95
C LYS A 180 -16.36 -0.49 -4.07
N LEU A 181 -16.32 -1.02 -5.29
CA LEU A 181 -16.16 -0.19 -6.48
C LEU A 181 -17.47 0.53 -6.80
N PRO A 182 -17.40 1.74 -7.35
CA PRO A 182 -18.58 2.40 -7.90
C PRO A 182 -19.28 1.50 -8.92
N ASP A 183 -20.61 1.62 -9.03
CA ASP A 183 -21.43 0.74 -9.88
C ASP A 183 -21.10 0.82 -11.37
N PHE A 184 -20.42 1.88 -11.79
CA PHE A 184 -19.93 2.06 -13.16
C PHE A 184 -18.61 1.36 -13.44
N VAL A 185 -17.87 0.91 -12.42
CA VAL A 185 -16.60 0.20 -12.59
C VAL A 185 -16.85 -1.28 -12.80
N GLY A 186 -16.48 -1.78 -13.98
CA GLY A 186 -16.58 -3.20 -14.33
C GLY A 186 -15.27 -3.96 -14.08
N ASP A 187 -14.14 -3.33 -14.37
CA ASP A 187 -12.83 -3.95 -14.22
C ASP A 187 -11.80 -2.92 -13.71
N LEU A 188 -10.83 -3.42 -12.97
CA LEU A 188 -9.74 -2.64 -12.38
C LEU A 188 -8.47 -3.47 -12.48
N ARG A 189 -7.44 -2.97 -13.14
CA ARG A 189 -6.15 -3.66 -13.25
C ARG A 189 -5.00 -2.70 -13.51
N VAL A 190 -3.79 -3.14 -13.28
CA VAL A 190 -2.59 -2.40 -13.67
C VAL A 190 -2.05 -2.97 -14.96
N GLU A 191 -1.86 -2.13 -15.97
CA GLU A 191 -1.26 -2.50 -17.25
C GLU A 191 -0.23 -1.45 -17.66
N LYS A 192 0.95 -1.92 -18.08
CA LYS A 192 2.03 -1.07 -18.63
C LYS A 192 2.41 0.11 -17.73
N GLY A 193 2.27 -0.04 -16.41
CA GLY A 193 2.61 1.01 -15.44
C GLY A 193 1.51 2.07 -15.24
N GLU A 194 0.28 1.77 -15.61
CA GLU A 194 -0.90 2.60 -15.38
C GLU A 194 -2.03 1.78 -14.77
N LEU A 195 -2.83 2.41 -13.93
CA LEU A 195 -4.07 1.82 -13.43
C LEU A 195 -5.16 2.02 -14.47
N VAL A 196 -5.66 0.92 -14.98
CA VAL A 196 -6.73 0.88 -15.97
C VAL A 196 -8.04 0.58 -15.30
N ILE A 197 -9.00 1.47 -15.45
CA ILE A 197 -10.37 1.31 -14.99
C ILE A 197 -11.27 1.21 -16.23
N ARG A 198 -12.02 0.11 -16.31
CA ARG A 198 -12.98 -0.10 -17.37
C ARG A 198 -14.41 -0.03 -16.84
N GLU A 199 -15.26 0.58 -17.61
CA GLU A 199 -16.69 0.60 -17.35
C GLU A 199 -17.30 -0.81 -17.51
N LYS A 200 -18.44 -1.01 -16.84
CA LYS A 200 -19.18 -2.27 -16.78
C LYS A 200 -20.09 -2.46 -18.01
#